data_72d81c051c426a3f9707fcaee5611fa3
#
_entry.id   72d81c051c426a3f9707fcaee5611fa3
#
_cell.length_a   1.000
_cell.length_b   1.000
_cell.length_c   1.000
_cell.angle_alpha   90.00
_cell.angle_beta   90.00
_cell.angle_gamma   90.00
#
_symmetry.space_group_name_H-M   'P 1'
#
loop_
_entity.id
_entity.type
_entity.pdbx_description
1 polymer ?
#
loop_
_entity_poly.entity_id
_entity_poly.type
_entity_poly.pdbx_seq_one_letter_code
_entity_poly.pdbx_strand_id
1 'polypeptide(L)'
;NLPPEDEALVARRQKALGPAYRLFYETPVHLVRGEGVWLYDTAGKAYLDTYNNVASVGHCHPHVVAATARQSAVFASHTRYLHEGVLSYAERLLAHFPAELSHVMFTCTGSEANDLAFRIARAHTGGTGFIVTENAYHGVTYAIAGMSPSLGAGVDLGEHVRVVPAPSGGGEAFAAGVQGAI
;
A
#
# COMPACT_ATOMS: atom_id res chain seq x y z
N ASN A 1 4.08 22.67 22.09
CA ASN A 1 2.86 23.41 21.74
C ASN A 1 2.86 23.63 20.23
N LEU A 2 1.74 23.33 19.58
CA LEU A 2 1.54 23.61 18.15
C LEU A 2 1.22 25.10 17.96
N PRO A 3 1.50 25.67 16.78
CA PRO A 3 0.93 26.95 16.40
C PRO A 3 -0.61 26.91 16.47
N PRO A 4 -1.30 28.02 16.82
CA PRO A 4 -2.76 28.03 16.94
C PRO A 4 -3.52 27.58 15.68
N GLU A 5 -2.98 27.86 14.50
CA GLU A 5 -3.51 27.42 13.21
C GLU A 5 -3.45 25.90 13.05
N ASP A 6 -2.37 25.26 13.51
CA ASP A 6 -2.20 23.81 13.46
C ASP A 6 -3.06 23.11 14.53
N GLU A 7 -3.22 23.71 15.70
CA GLU A 7 -4.18 23.21 16.71
C GLU A 7 -5.61 23.22 16.18
N ALA A 8 -6.00 24.30 15.51
CA ALA A 8 -7.32 24.38 14.86
C ALA A 8 -7.49 23.36 13.73
N LEU A 9 -6.43 23.08 12.96
CA LEU A 9 -6.45 22.06 11.92
C LEU A 9 -6.58 20.65 12.49
N VAL A 10 -5.86 20.35 13.58
CA VAL A 10 -5.99 19.06 14.31
C VAL A 10 -7.42 18.87 14.82
N ALA A 11 -8.01 19.90 15.43
CA ALA A 11 -9.39 19.85 15.91
C ALA A 11 -10.39 19.61 14.78
N ARG A 12 -10.23 20.30 13.65
CA ARG A 12 -11.06 20.08 12.44
C ARG A 12 -10.88 18.65 11.90
N ARG A 13 -9.65 18.16 11.84
CA ARG A 13 -9.35 16.79 11.41
C ARG A 13 -10.05 15.77 12.31
N GLN A 14 -9.94 15.93 13.63
CA GLN A 14 -10.58 15.03 14.58
C GLN A 14 -12.11 14.99 14.40
N LYS A 15 -12.72 16.17 14.18
CA LYS A 15 -14.16 16.26 13.93
C LYS A 15 -14.59 15.59 12.63
N ALA A 16 -13.81 15.75 11.55
CA ALA A 16 -14.17 15.27 10.21
C ALA A 16 -13.80 13.81 9.97
N LEU A 17 -12.64 13.35 10.45
CA LEU A 17 -12.09 12.04 10.18
C LEU A 17 -12.19 11.07 11.36
N GLY A 18 -12.49 11.57 12.56
CA GLY A 18 -12.59 10.76 13.78
C GLY A 18 -11.24 10.19 14.25
N PRO A 19 -11.25 9.28 15.22
CA PRO A 19 -10.04 8.76 15.87
C PRO A 19 -9.29 7.69 15.02
N ALA A 20 -9.91 7.16 13.98
CA ALA A 20 -9.31 6.07 13.17
C ALA A 20 -8.09 6.53 12.38
N TYR A 21 -8.07 7.77 11.91
CA TYR A 21 -6.94 8.36 11.18
C TYR A 21 -5.94 9.00 12.16
N ARG A 22 -5.07 8.18 12.75
CA ARG A 22 -4.07 8.66 13.71
C ARG A 22 -2.99 9.48 13.02
N LEU A 23 -2.52 10.52 13.72
CA LEU A 23 -1.28 11.21 13.36
C LEU A 23 -0.09 10.41 13.92
N PHE A 24 1.02 10.33 13.17
CA PHE A 24 2.16 9.49 13.56
C PHE A 24 3.06 10.11 14.64
N TYR A 25 3.11 11.43 14.70
CA TYR A 25 4.06 12.13 15.55
C TYR A 25 3.35 12.79 16.71
N GLU A 26 4.02 12.84 17.88
CA GLU A 26 3.55 13.59 19.06
C GLU A 26 3.32 15.07 18.72
N THR A 27 4.23 15.65 17.94
CA THR A 27 4.07 16.96 17.33
C THR A 27 3.73 16.78 15.87
N PRO A 28 2.46 16.93 15.46
CA PRO A 28 2.04 16.83 14.06
C PRO A 28 2.80 17.82 13.16
N VAL A 29 3.11 17.37 11.96
CA VAL A 29 3.78 18.19 10.94
C VAL A 29 2.75 18.62 9.89
N HIS A 30 2.63 19.92 9.67
CA HIS A 30 1.75 20.50 8.68
C HIS A 30 2.49 20.67 7.35
N LEU A 31 2.44 19.66 6.51
CA LEU A 31 3.11 19.64 5.21
C LEU A 31 2.27 20.36 4.15
N VAL A 32 2.92 21.20 3.36
CA VAL A 32 2.28 22.01 2.31
C VAL A 32 2.88 21.83 0.92
N ARG A 33 4.08 21.26 0.81
CA ARG A 33 4.77 21.06 -0.48
C ARG A 33 5.67 19.82 -0.44
N GLY A 34 5.80 19.17 -1.60
CA GLY A 34 6.79 18.11 -1.82
C GLY A 34 7.56 18.34 -3.11
N GLU A 35 8.85 17.97 -3.15
CA GLU A 35 9.70 18.07 -4.33
C GLU A 35 10.83 17.01 -4.26
N GLY A 36 10.86 16.11 -5.19
CA GLY A 36 11.80 15.00 -5.17
C GLY A 36 11.64 14.17 -3.90
N VAL A 37 12.69 14.11 -3.08
CA VAL A 37 12.70 13.37 -1.81
C VAL A 37 12.39 14.26 -0.58
N TRP A 38 12.04 15.52 -0.81
CA TRP A 38 11.83 16.49 0.24
C TRP A 38 10.38 16.88 0.42
N LEU A 39 9.97 17.00 1.68
CA LEU A 39 8.69 17.58 2.11
C LEU A 39 8.95 18.89 2.85
N TYR A 40 8.04 19.82 2.79
CA TYR A 40 8.18 21.15 3.39
C TYR A 40 6.93 21.50 4.20
N ASP A 41 7.12 22.05 5.38
CA ASP A 41 6.06 22.58 6.23
C ASP A 41 5.68 24.02 5.86
N THR A 42 4.72 24.59 6.59
CA THR A 42 4.25 25.97 6.43
C THR A 42 5.32 27.02 6.70
N ALA A 43 6.34 26.70 7.52
CA ALA A 43 7.49 27.57 7.78
C ALA A 43 8.61 27.41 6.75
N GLY A 44 8.46 26.50 5.78
CA GLY A 44 9.48 26.22 4.77
C GLY A 44 10.59 25.28 5.25
N LYS A 45 10.47 24.69 6.43
CA LYS A 45 11.44 23.70 6.91
C LYS A 45 11.34 22.44 6.06
N ALA A 46 12.50 21.95 5.61
CA ALA A 46 12.61 20.73 4.82
C ALA A 46 12.73 19.48 5.69
N TYR A 47 12.04 18.42 5.28
CA TYR A 47 12.10 17.08 5.87
C TYR A 47 12.46 16.09 4.76
N LEU A 48 13.47 15.26 4.99
CA LEU A 48 13.76 14.13 4.11
C LEU A 48 12.66 13.07 4.27
N ASP A 49 11.96 12.79 3.19
CA ASP A 49 10.91 11.77 3.20
C ASP A 49 11.50 10.36 3.09
N THR A 50 11.59 9.67 4.20
CA THR A 50 12.05 8.28 4.29
C THR A 50 10.89 7.32 4.55
N TYR A 51 9.66 7.78 4.46
CA TYR A 51 8.46 7.01 4.79
C TYR A 51 7.52 6.79 3.59
N ASN A 52 7.24 7.85 2.81
CA ASN A 52 6.23 7.75 1.74
C ASN A 52 6.73 6.91 0.56
N ASN A 53 6.13 5.75 0.37
CA ASN A 53 6.40 4.84 -0.74
C ASN A 53 5.47 5.06 -1.95
N VAL A 54 4.45 5.90 -1.84
CA VAL A 54 3.50 6.20 -2.93
C VAL A 54 4.17 7.05 -4.02
N ALA A 55 5.03 7.99 -3.62
CA ALA A 55 5.81 8.82 -4.54
C ALA A 55 7.11 8.10 -4.96
N SER A 56 7.02 6.93 -5.59
CA SER A 56 8.16 6.03 -5.88
C SER A 56 9.31 6.68 -6.68
N VAL A 57 9.02 7.73 -7.46
CA VAL A 57 10.02 8.52 -8.23
C VAL A 57 10.21 9.93 -7.67
N GLY A 58 9.75 10.15 -6.44
CA GLY A 58 9.76 11.44 -5.76
C GLY A 58 8.50 12.27 -5.96
N HIS A 59 8.30 13.20 -5.04
CA HIS A 59 7.16 14.11 -5.04
C HIS A 59 7.19 15.04 -6.26
N CYS A 60 6.03 15.25 -6.86
CA CYS A 60 5.81 16.19 -7.97
C CYS A 60 6.76 15.97 -9.16
N HIS A 61 7.12 14.72 -9.46
CA HIS A 61 7.99 14.40 -10.60
C HIS A 61 7.41 14.98 -11.89
N PRO A 62 8.14 15.87 -12.60
CA PRO A 62 7.55 16.66 -13.69
C PRO A 62 6.97 15.83 -14.83
N HIS A 63 7.64 14.72 -15.19
CA HIS A 63 7.13 13.81 -16.22
C HIS A 63 5.79 13.16 -15.81
N VAL A 64 5.69 12.69 -14.55
CA VAL A 64 4.46 12.04 -14.04
C VAL A 64 3.32 13.05 -13.99
N VAL A 65 3.56 14.25 -13.46
CA VAL A 65 2.58 15.34 -13.41
C VAL A 65 2.08 15.67 -14.81
N ALA A 66 2.99 15.88 -15.78
CA ALA A 66 2.62 16.22 -17.14
C ALA A 66 1.88 15.07 -17.85
N ALA A 67 2.29 13.82 -17.66
CA ALA A 67 1.62 12.65 -18.26
C ALA A 67 0.19 12.48 -17.72
N THR A 68 0.01 12.62 -16.39
CA THR A 68 -1.28 12.55 -15.76
C THR A 68 -2.21 13.67 -16.26
N ALA A 69 -1.72 14.91 -16.31
CA ALA A 69 -2.49 16.05 -16.80
C ALA A 69 -2.93 15.86 -18.26
N ARG A 70 -2.03 15.40 -19.14
CA ARG A 70 -2.37 15.12 -20.54
C ARG A 70 -3.46 14.06 -20.67
N GLN A 71 -3.32 12.93 -19.97
CA GLN A 71 -4.31 11.85 -20.07
C GLN A 71 -5.67 12.28 -19.48
N SER A 72 -5.67 12.98 -18.36
CA SER A 72 -6.90 13.48 -17.73
C SER A 72 -7.66 14.46 -18.62
N ALA A 73 -6.97 15.21 -19.48
CA ALA A 73 -7.58 16.11 -20.44
C ALA A 73 -8.20 15.41 -21.68
N VAL A 74 -7.86 14.14 -21.90
CA VAL A 74 -8.40 13.35 -23.02
C VAL A 74 -9.64 12.58 -22.58
N PHE A 75 -9.46 11.62 -21.68
CA PHE A 75 -10.56 10.92 -21.02
C PHE A 75 -10.04 10.04 -19.87
N ALA A 76 -10.96 9.68 -18.95
CA ALA A 76 -10.80 8.65 -17.96
C ALA A 76 -11.88 7.58 -18.13
N SER A 77 -11.48 6.32 -18.23
CA SER A 77 -12.40 5.21 -18.41
C SER A 77 -11.85 3.92 -17.77
N HIS A 78 -12.57 2.82 -17.91
CA HIS A 78 -12.19 1.52 -17.37
C HIS A 78 -11.73 0.56 -18.48
N THR A 79 -11.19 -0.58 -18.09
CA THR A 79 -10.56 -1.59 -18.97
C THR A 79 -11.54 -2.36 -19.88
N ARG A 80 -12.83 -2.08 -19.84
CA ARG A 80 -13.83 -2.68 -20.76
C ARG A 80 -13.83 -2.06 -22.15
N TYR A 81 -13.13 -0.95 -22.33
CA TYR A 81 -12.90 -0.33 -23.63
C TYR A 81 -11.46 -0.55 -24.07
N LEU A 82 -11.25 -0.64 -25.37
CA LEU A 82 -9.91 -0.73 -25.93
C LEU A 82 -9.18 0.59 -25.74
N HIS A 83 -7.98 0.52 -25.20
CA HIS A 83 -7.11 1.67 -24.99
C HIS A 83 -5.64 1.28 -25.13
N GLU A 84 -4.98 1.85 -26.10
CA GLU A 84 -3.59 1.56 -26.46
C GLU A 84 -2.64 1.75 -25.27
N GLY A 85 -2.80 2.84 -24.51
CA GLY A 85 -1.92 3.15 -23.36
C GLY A 85 -1.94 2.09 -22.27
N VAL A 86 -3.08 1.44 -22.03
CA VAL A 86 -3.19 0.34 -21.05
C VAL A 86 -2.44 -0.89 -21.53
N LEU A 87 -2.59 -1.24 -22.82
CA LEU A 87 -1.92 -2.41 -23.41
C LEU A 87 -0.41 -2.20 -23.48
N SER A 88 0.05 -1.06 -23.99
CA SER A 88 1.47 -0.73 -24.05
C SER A 88 2.14 -0.72 -22.68
N TYR A 89 1.43 -0.27 -21.64
CA TYR A 89 1.95 -0.32 -20.27
C TYR A 89 2.02 -1.77 -19.76
N ALA A 90 0.97 -2.56 -19.96
CA ALA A 90 0.93 -3.97 -19.56
C ALA A 90 2.05 -4.78 -20.23
N GLU A 91 2.26 -4.62 -21.53
CA GLU A 91 3.33 -5.29 -22.30
C GLU A 91 4.71 -4.90 -21.78
N ARG A 92 4.97 -3.60 -21.56
CA ARG A 92 6.25 -3.13 -21.02
C ARG A 92 6.50 -3.63 -19.59
N LEU A 93 5.46 -3.70 -18.77
CA LEU A 93 5.57 -4.22 -17.40
C LEU A 93 5.89 -5.72 -17.44
N LEU A 94 5.15 -6.50 -18.20
CA LEU A 94 5.33 -7.95 -18.32
C LEU A 94 6.70 -8.35 -18.88
N ALA A 95 7.32 -7.51 -19.72
CA ALA A 95 8.68 -7.74 -20.23
C ALA A 95 9.75 -7.79 -19.13
N HIS A 96 9.45 -7.34 -17.90
CA HIS A 96 10.35 -7.43 -16.74
C HIS A 96 10.12 -8.68 -15.89
N PHE A 97 9.16 -9.53 -16.24
CA PHE A 97 8.83 -10.75 -15.52
C PHE A 97 9.20 -12.00 -16.33
N PRO A 98 9.36 -13.16 -15.68
CA PRO A 98 9.49 -14.44 -16.37
C PRO A 98 8.29 -14.71 -17.29
N ALA A 99 8.51 -15.43 -18.38
CA ALA A 99 7.49 -15.70 -19.40
C ALA A 99 6.24 -16.40 -18.86
N GLU A 100 6.38 -17.16 -17.78
CA GLU A 100 5.29 -17.85 -17.08
C GLU A 100 4.29 -16.86 -16.46
N LEU A 101 4.74 -15.65 -16.09
CA LEU A 101 3.90 -14.56 -15.60
C LEU A 101 3.47 -13.66 -16.75
N SER A 102 2.61 -14.19 -17.62
CA SER A 102 2.26 -13.60 -18.91
C SER A 102 1.02 -12.69 -18.88
N HIS A 103 0.38 -12.53 -17.73
CA HIS A 103 -0.82 -11.71 -17.57
C HIS A 103 -0.70 -10.78 -16.36
N VAL A 104 -1.31 -9.61 -16.46
CA VAL A 104 -1.36 -8.63 -15.37
C VAL A 104 -2.79 -8.15 -15.15
N MET A 105 -3.16 -7.95 -13.89
CA MET A 105 -4.40 -7.30 -13.48
C MET A 105 -4.09 -6.07 -12.66
N PHE A 106 -4.70 -4.95 -13.01
CA PHE A 106 -4.54 -3.68 -12.29
C PHE A 106 -5.68 -3.48 -11.31
N THR A 107 -5.35 -3.00 -10.12
CA THR A 107 -6.29 -2.65 -9.04
C THR A 107 -6.01 -1.24 -8.55
N CYS A 108 -6.92 -0.68 -7.76
CA CYS A 108 -6.75 0.69 -7.25
C CYS A 108 -5.85 0.76 -6.02
N THR A 109 -5.68 -0.34 -5.28
CA THR A 109 -4.90 -0.40 -4.04
C THR A 109 -4.17 -1.72 -3.88
N GLY A 110 -3.12 -1.74 -3.03
CA GLY A 110 -2.47 -2.98 -2.61
C GLY A 110 -3.39 -3.93 -1.85
N SER A 111 -4.36 -3.40 -1.11
CA SER A 111 -5.40 -4.20 -0.44
C SER A 111 -6.24 -4.99 -1.43
N GLU A 112 -6.69 -4.35 -2.50
CA GLU A 112 -7.44 -5.01 -3.58
C GLU A 112 -6.58 -5.99 -4.36
N ALA A 113 -5.31 -5.67 -4.61
CA ALA A 113 -4.38 -6.57 -5.28
C ALA A 113 -4.19 -7.86 -4.48
N ASN A 114 -3.99 -7.76 -3.17
CA ASN A 114 -3.86 -8.91 -2.29
C ASN A 114 -5.18 -9.70 -2.16
N ASP A 115 -6.32 -9.03 -2.10
CA ASP A 115 -7.63 -9.68 -2.09
C ASP A 115 -7.86 -10.49 -3.38
N LEU A 116 -7.52 -9.94 -4.53
CA LEU A 116 -7.59 -10.63 -5.81
C LEU A 116 -6.61 -11.81 -5.87
N ALA A 117 -5.37 -11.64 -5.42
CA ALA A 117 -4.37 -12.71 -5.36
C ALA A 117 -4.83 -13.86 -4.46
N PHE A 118 -5.43 -13.55 -3.31
CA PHE A 118 -6.05 -14.51 -2.40
C PHE A 118 -7.14 -15.33 -3.08
N ARG A 119 -8.05 -14.67 -3.81
CA ARG A 119 -9.12 -15.33 -4.55
C ARG A 119 -8.58 -16.24 -5.65
N ILE A 120 -7.58 -15.78 -6.40
CA ILE A 120 -6.94 -16.57 -7.46
C ILE A 120 -6.25 -17.80 -6.88
N ALA A 121 -5.47 -17.63 -5.81
CA ALA A 121 -4.79 -18.73 -5.15
C ALA A 121 -5.77 -19.81 -4.69
N ARG A 122 -6.85 -19.42 -4.02
CA ARG A 122 -7.90 -20.36 -3.59
C ARG A 122 -8.58 -21.08 -4.76
N ALA A 123 -8.93 -20.34 -5.81
CA ALA A 123 -9.58 -20.92 -6.98
C ALA A 123 -8.65 -21.91 -7.71
N HIS A 124 -7.36 -21.64 -7.77
CA HIS A 124 -6.38 -22.47 -8.45
C HIS A 124 -5.99 -23.72 -7.65
N THR A 125 -5.80 -23.58 -6.33
CA THR A 125 -5.28 -24.67 -5.48
C THR A 125 -6.39 -25.47 -4.78
N GLY A 126 -7.56 -24.91 -4.59
CA GLY A 126 -8.58 -25.43 -3.69
C GLY A 126 -8.23 -25.28 -2.21
N GLY A 127 -7.04 -24.80 -1.89
CA GLY A 127 -6.56 -24.58 -0.52
C GLY A 127 -7.26 -23.41 0.16
N THR A 128 -7.35 -23.47 1.48
CA THR A 128 -7.98 -22.42 2.29
C THR A 128 -7.01 -21.76 3.28
N GLY A 129 -5.87 -22.42 3.59
CA GLY A 129 -4.90 -21.93 4.56
C GLY A 129 -3.94 -20.88 3.97
N PHE A 130 -3.56 -19.92 4.81
CA PHE A 130 -2.54 -18.91 4.51
C PHE A 130 -1.53 -18.80 5.64
N ILE A 131 -0.26 -18.69 5.28
CA ILE A 131 0.84 -18.46 6.21
C ILE A 131 1.31 -17.03 6.01
N VAL A 132 1.36 -16.27 7.10
CA VAL A 132 1.85 -14.88 7.13
C VAL A 132 2.90 -14.72 8.23
N THR A 133 3.78 -13.75 8.11
CA THR A 133 4.73 -13.44 9.18
C THR A 133 4.07 -12.57 10.26
N GLU A 134 4.55 -12.68 11.49
CA GLU A 134 4.24 -11.71 12.53
C GLU A 134 4.56 -10.28 12.04
N ASN A 135 3.83 -9.28 12.47
CA ASN A 135 3.95 -7.90 12.04
C ASN A 135 3.67 -7.63 10.55
N ALA A 136 3.21 -8.63 9.79
CA ALA A 136 2.86 -8.42 8.39
C ALA A 136 1.65 -7.48 8.24
N TYR A 137 1.70 -6.62 7.22
CA TYR A 137 0.60 -5.79 6.77
C TYR A 137 0.33 -6.05 5.29
N HIS A 138 -0.86 -6.53 4.98
CA HIS A 138 -1.25 -6.87 3.61
C HIS A 138 -2.38 -5.99 3.06
N GLY A 139 -3.00 -5.19 3.90
CA GLY A 139 -4.09 -4.28 3.52
C GLY A 139 -5.26 -4.29 4.50
N VAL A 140 -6.32 -3.58 4.13
CA VAL A 140 -7.46 -3.27 5.01
C VAL A 140 -8.82 -3.69 4.44
N THR A 141 -8.89 -4.40 3.31
CA THR A 141 -10.14 -5.06 2.92
C THR A 141 -10.49 -6.13 3.95
N TYR A 142 -11.75 -6.49 4.06
CA TYR A 142 -12.21 -7.39 5.12
C TYR A 142 -11.41 -8.71 5.18
N ALA A 143 -11.21 -9.37 4.03
CA ALA A 143 -10.46 -10.62 3.99
C ALA A 143 -8.96 -10.40 4.29
N ILE A 144 -8.37 -9.34 3.78
CA ILE A 144 -6.93 -9.08 3.91
C ILE A 144 -6.57 -8.49 5.28
N ALA A 145 -7.49 -7.76 5.92
CA ALA A 145 -7.32 -7.34 7.32
C ALA A 145 -7.16 -8.56 8.24
N GLY A 146 -7.95 -9.61 8.04
CA GLY A 146 -7.81 -10.89 8.75
C GLY A 146 -6.52 -11.66 8.47
N MET A 147 -5.65 -11.16 7.60
CA MET A 147 -4.32 -11.69 7.28
C MET A 147 -3.19 -10.71 7.62
N SER A 148 -3.50 -9.62 8.34
CA SER A 148 -2.60 -8.52 8.64
C SER A 148 -2.37 -8.37 10.15
N PRO A 149 -1.48 -9.19 10.77
CA PRO A 149 -1.24 -9.15 12.22
C PRO A 149 -0.85 -7.77 12.76
N SER A 150 -0.20 -6.94 11.95
CA SER A 150 0.21 -5.57 12.33
C SER A 150 -0.95 -4.61 12.59
N LEU A 151 -2.18 -4.97 12.20
CA LEU A 151 -3.37 -4.16 12.54
C LEU A 151 -3.74 -4.25 14.03
N GLY A 152 -3.12 -5.20 14.76
CA GLY A 152 -3.25 -5.32 16.20
C GLY A 152 -4.55 -6.00 16.68
N ALA A 153 -4.78 -5.97 17.98
CA ALA A 153 -5.85 -6.71 18.64
C ALA A 153 -7.29 -6.28 18.27
N GLY A 154 -7.44 -5.19 17.53
CA GLY A 154 -8.76 -4.74 17.04
C GLY A 154 -9.26 -5.46 15.79
N VAL A 155 -8.44 -6.35 15.21
CA VAL A 155 -8.78 -7.13 14.02
C VAL A 155 -8.47 -8.59 14.28
N ASP A 156 -9.50 -9.41 14.27
CA ASP A 156 -9.35 -10.87 14.44
C ASP A 156 -8.71 -11.45 13.18
N LEU A 157 -7.68 -12.28 13.37
CA LEU A 157 -7.11 -13.07 12.27
C LEU A 157 -8.10 -14.18 11.88
N GLY A 158 -8.17 -14.43 10.56
CA GLY A 158 -9.03 -15.50 10.05
C GLY A 158 -8.59 -16.88 10.56
N GLU A 159 -9.54 -17.78 10.83
CA GLU A 159 -9.27 -19.16 11.28
C GLU A 159 -8.34 -19.93 10.34
N HIS A 160 -8.31 -19.56 9.09
CA HIS A 160 -7.48 -20.12 8.02
C HIS A 160 -6.07 -19.52 7.95
N VAL A 161 -5.73 -18.56 8.83
CA VAL A 161 -4.44 -17.87 8.83
C VAL A 161 -3.52 -18.49 9.89
N ARG A 162 -2.28 -18.76 9.50
CA ARG A 162 -1.20 -19.18 10.38
C ARG A 162 -0.12 -18.12 10.41
N VAL A 163 0.25 -17.71 11.60
CA VAL A 163 1.30 -16.70 11.81
C VAL A 163 2.59 -17.41 12.19
N VAL A 164 3.66 -17.10 11.47
CA VAL A 164 5.01 -17.56 11.78
C VAL A 164 5.89 -16.38 12.20
N PRO A 165 6.92 -16.61 13.03
CA PRO A 165 7.87 -15.56 13.39
C PRO A 165 8.53 -14.94 12.16
N ALA A 166 8.93 -13.66 12.25
CA ALA A 166 9.77 -13.03 11.24
C ALA A 166 11.13 -13.73 11.12
N PRO A 167 11.82 -13.69 9.96
CA PRO A 167 13.05 -14.45 9.71
C PRO A 167 14.27 -13.86 10.43
N SER A 168 14.15 -13.56 11.72
CA SER A 168 15.22 -13.00 12.55
C SER A 168 16.27 -14.02 12.99
N GLY A 169 15.90 -15.31 12.98
CA GLY A 169 16.78 -16.44 13.38
C GLY A 169 17.53 -17.11 12.24
N GLY A 170 17.50 -16.53 11.03
CA GLY A 170 18.10 -17.11 9.83
C GLY A 170 17.12 -17.97 9.01
N GLY A 171 17.52 -18.29 7.77
CA GLY A 171 16.64 -18.93 6.78
C GLY A 171 16.16 -20.32 7.17
N GLU A 172 17.00 -21.12 7.80
CA GLU A 172 16.65 -22.50 8.20
C GLU A 172 15.56 -22.50 9.30
N ALA A 173 15.71 -21.65 10.32
CA ALA A 173 14.73 -21.52 11.38
C ALA A 173 13.38 -21.02 10.86
N PHE A 174 13.41 -20.07 9.94
CA PHE A 174 12.21 -19.57 9.28
C PHE A 174 11.53 -20.66 8.43
N ALA A 175 12.29 -21.40 7.63
CA ALA A 175 11.77 -22.50 6.82
C ALA A 175 11.12 -23.59 7.68
N ALA A 176 11.75 -23.95 8.82
CA ALA A 176 11.18 -24.89 9.78
C ALA A 176 9.86 -24.38 10.39
N GLY A 177 9.77 -23.07 10.69
CA GLY A 177 8.54 -22.43 11.16
C GLY A 177 7.42 -22.49 10.13
N VAL A 178 7.72 -22.24 8.87
CA VAL A 178 6.75 -22.35 7.76
C VAL A 178 6.30 -23.81 7.61
N GLN A 179 7.24 -24.77 7.61
CA GLN A 179 6.93 -26.20 7.50
C GLN A 179 6.02 -26.68 8.64
N GLY A 180 6.23 -26.20 9.86
CA GLY A 180 5.41 -26.55 11.02
C GLY A 180 4.03 -25.90 11.03
N ALA A 181 3.79 -24.91 10.17
CA ALA A 181 2.50 -24.22 10.03
C ALA A 181 1.57 -24.85 8.95
N ILE A 182 2.11 -25.74 8.12
CA ILE A 182 1.39 -26.52 7.12
C ILE A 182 0.67 -27.69 7.76
#